data_4db4df95f8d328949fd22b084cc8188d
#
_entry.id   4db4df95f8d328949fd22b084cc8188d
#
_cell.length_a   1.000
_cell.length_b   1.000
_cell.length_c   1.000
_cell.angle_alpha   90.00
_cell.angle_beta   90.00
_cell.angle_gamma   90.00
#
_symmetry.space_group_name_H-M   'P 1'
#
loop_
_entity.id
_entity.type
_entity.pdbx_description
1 polymer ?
#
loop_
_entity_poly.entity_id
_entity_poly.type
_entity_poly.pdbx_seq_one_letter_code
_entity_poly.pdbx_strand_id
1 'polypeptide(L)'
;QMMAFLQKMDKSSDVMHLYSAGTTPNYKYDLPLALFTTSEIPANATLAEAAKIVKGNGKLNVWYQAQIHPNEPAAGEGALVMIDNFVNDPVYKALLDKVNIVIVPRINPDGSYLFSRATYDGFDMNRDHMSLKAAELAQLHTAYRLFMSEVVIDTHEFTFYGAKNGMMNNADDLETTPATSLNDDPAVTKIGLDMAKHAFADAENAGLRVYHYGTTVNNPIGRAYFGLYNALSFLIETRGIGAGRQNFERRVFSQETAATSYIKYTAEHADEIIKTVAAARADVVAKGKTYEESDVLALYQTKSGKTLTDYTAATVQYSVADGSEKVSKAYPLSLNDTLTRSRVRPTAYVIPADTANIEKILYIMDNQGAEYYKLNAGTTASLQQYYYVGDYTVNGKAKGIEAGLRDAADVTFASGAYVFPMDQVASNVIAMLCEPDVTDSNGYDGSLYQYKQ
;
A
#
# COMPACT_ATOMS: atom_id res chain seq x y z
N GLN A 1 22.44 -12.41 10.01
CA GLN A 1 23.03 -12.47 8.65
C GLN A 1 22.62 -11.27 7.80
N MET A 2 21.31 -10.97 7.64
CA MET A 2 20.83 -9.84 6.86
C MET A 2 21.45 -8.50 7.27
N MET A 3 21.41 -8.12 8.55
CA MET A 3 22.03 -6.87 9.01
C MET A 3 23.52 -6.77 8.73
N ALA A 4 24.26 -7.87 8.85
CA ALA A 4 25.68 -7.88 8.48
C ALA A 4 25.92 -7.65 6.98
N PHE A 5 25.03 -8.19 6.14
CA PHE A 5 25.04 -7.92 4.70
C PHE A 5 24.76 -6.44 4.41
N LEU A 6 23.69 -5.88 4.99
CA LEU A 6 23.31 -4.48 4.80
C LEU A 6 24.41 -3.51 5.24
N GLN A 7 25.02 -3.77 6.41
CA GLN A 7 26.15 -2.97 6.92
C GLN A 7 27.39 -3.07 6.03
N LYS A 8 27.63 -4.23 5.40
CA LYS A 8 28.72 -4.40 4.42
C LYS A 8 28.44 -3.59 3.16
N MET A 9 27.20 -3.65 2.62
CA MET A 9 26.80 -2.90 1.43
C MET A 9 26.91 -1.39 1.67
N ASP A 10 26.37 -0.90 2.77
CA ASP A 10 26.46 0.51 3.19
C ASP A 10 27.91 1.01 3.24
N LYS A 11 28.80 0.25 3.90
CA LYS A 11 30.22 0.62 4.01
C LYS A 11 30.99 0.59 2.68
N SER A 12 30.52 -0.17 1.69
CA SER A 12 31.17 -0.29 0.38
C SER A 12 30.57 0.61 -0.69
N SER A 13 29.54 1.38 -0.36
CA SER A 13 28.77 2.18 -1.30
C SER A 13 28.90 3.67 -1.00
N ASP A 14 28.92 4.46 -2.05
CA ASP A 14 28.85 5.92 -2.02
C ASP A 14 27.41 6.46 -2.21
N VAL A 15 26.45 5.57 -2.54
CA VAL A 15 25.07 5.93 -2.83
C VAL A 15 24.04 5.30 -1.89
N MET A 16 24.47 4.34 -1.04
CA MET A 16 23.60 3.69 -0.06
C MET A 16 23.80 4.29 1.33
N HIS A 17 22.72 4.50 2.05
CA HIS A 17 22.71 4.95 3.45
C HIS A 17 21.77 4.06 4.24
N LEU A 18 22.29 3.34 5.24
CA LEU A 18 21.53 2.41 6.07
C LEU A 18 20.95 3.11 7.29
N TYR A 19 19.64 3.02 7.44
CA TYR A 19 18.87 3.53 8.57
C TYR A 19 18.05 2.43 9.23
N SER A 20 17.42 2.75 10.35
CA SER A 20 16.36 1.94 10.98
C SER A 20 15.06 2.73 10.99
N ALA A 21 13.96 2.12 10.55
CA ALA A 21 12.61 2.66 10.71
C ALA A 21 12.08 2.48 12.14
N GLY A 22 12.76 1.66 12.96
CA GLY A 22 12.39 1.35 14.32
C GLY A 22 12.84 -0.05 14.73
N THR A 23 12.21 -0.60 15.76
CA THR A 23 12.53 -1.95 16.27
C THR A 23 11.26 -2.74 16.55
N THR A 24 11.35 -4.07 16.39
CA THR A 24 10.23 -4.96 16.73
C THR A 24 9.96 -4.97 18.25
N PRO A 25 8.70 -5.15 18.67
CA PRO A 25 8.35 -5.08 20.09
C PRO A 25 8.88 -6.26 20.91
N ASN A 26 9.01 -7.45 20.32
CA ASN A 26 9.33 -8.68 21.03
C ASN A 26 10.83 -8.99 21.04
N TYR A 27 11.44 -9.27 19.88
CA TYR A 27 12.85 -9.63 19.82
C TYR A 27 13.81 -8.44 19.67
N LYS A 28 13.28 -7.21 19.60
CA LYS A 28 14.05 -5.96 19.42
C LYS A 28 14.96 -5.98 18.18
N TYR A 29 14.52 -6.65 17.12
CA TYR A 29 15.21 -6.59 15.85
C TYR A 29 14.98 -5.24 15.17
N ASP A 30 16.00 -4.72 14.51
CA ASP A 30 15.87 -3.52 13.69
C ASP A 30 14.92 -3.73 12.51
N LEU A 31 14.21 -2.68 12.13
CA LEU A 31 13.48 -2.53 10.88
C LEU A 31 14.39 -1.79 9.89
N PRO A 32 15.27 -2.50 9.14
CA PRO A 32 16.27 -1.85 8.33
C PRO A 32 15.65 -1.16 7.12
N LEU A 33 16.20 0.00 6.80
CA LEU A 33 15.83 0.84 5.67
C LEU A 33 17.10 1.27 4.94
N ALA A 34 17.24 0.86 3.68
CA ALA A 34 18.33 1.25 2.82
C ALA A 34 17.85 2.39 1.88
N LEU A 35 18.40 3.59 2.05
CA LEU A 35 18.18 4.73 1.18
C LEU A 35 19.27 4.77 0.11
N PHE A 36 18.88 4.82 -1.16
CA PHE A 36 19.74 5.01 -2.31
C PHE A 36 19.51 6.37 -2.94
N THR A 37 20.56 7.16 -3.06
CA THR A 37 20.53 8.51 -3.67
C THR A 37 21.92 8.92 -4.11
N THR A 38 21.99 9.79 -5.12
CA THR A 38 23.25 10.48 -5.49
C THR A 38 23.40 11.84 -4.80
N SER A 39 22.43 12.23 -3.96
CA SER A 39 22.56 13.43 -3.12
C SER A 39 23.53 13.17 -1.98
N GLU A 40 24.35 14.15 -1.66
CA GLU A 40 25.21 14.08 -0.49
C GLU A 40 24.37 14.06 0.79
N ILE A 41 24.50 13.01 1.58
CA ILE A 41 23.87 12.86 2.89
C ILE A 41 24.94 12.98 3.97
N PRO A 42 24.84 13.93 4.91
CA PRO A 42 25.80 14.05 6.01
C PRO A 42 25.88 12.74 6.82
N ALA A 43 27.10 12.34 7.20
CA ALA A 43 27.35 11.06 7.88
C ALA A 43 26.53 10.84 9.17
N ASN A 44 26.13 11.92 9.85
CA ASN A 44 25.33 11.86 11.08
C ASN A 44 23.87 12.29 10.86
N ALA A 45 23.43 12.38 9.59
CA ALA A 45 22.05 12.76 9.31
C ALA A 45 21.08 11.69 9.84
N THR A 46 20.05 12.15 10.52
CA THR A 46 18.91 11.30 10.90
C THR A 46 18.11 10.90 9.66
N LEU A 47 17.27 9.88 9.78
CA LEU A 47 16.36 9.47 8.70
C LEU A 47 15.50 10.65 8.21
N ALA A 48 15.02 11.50 9.14
CA ALA A 48 14.19 12.65 8.80
C ALA A 48 14.96 13.72 8.01
N GLU A 49 16.22 13.98 8.38
CA GLU A 49 17.09 14.91 7.66
C GLU A 49 17.44 14.37 6.27
N ALA A 50 17.78 13.09 6.15
CA ALA A 50 18.03 12.43 4.87
C ALA A 50 16.79 12.48 3.96
N ALA A 51 15.62 12.16 4.49
CA ALA A 51 14.35 12.24 3.77
C ALA A 51 14.06 13.69 3.27
N LYS A 52 14.34 14.69 4.09
CA LYS A 52 14.20 16.11 3.69
C LYS A 52 15.13 16.48 2.51
N ILE A 53 16.38 15.98 2.52
CA ILE A 53 17.34 16.20 1.43
C ILE A 53 16.81 15.58 0.13
N VAL A 54 16.40 14.30 0.15
CA VAL A 54 15.96 13.61 -1.08
C VAL A 54 14.62 14.14 -1.59
N LYS A 55 13.71 14.58 -0.73
CA LYS A 55 12.48 15.27 -1.16
C LYS A 55 12.75 16.63 -1.80
N GLY A 56 13.85 17.27 -1.44
CA GLY A 56 14.24 18.58 -1.96
C GLY A 56 15.11 18.54 -3.22
N ASN A 57 15.56 17.38 -3.67
CA ASN A 57 16.50 17.26 -4.80
C ASN A 57 15.83 17.21 -6.19
N GLY A 58 14.51 17.23 -6.24
CA GLY A 58 13.74 17.24 -7.49
C GLY A 58 13.61 15.89 -8.19
N LYS A 59 14.13 14.80 -7.58
CA LYS A 59 13.97 13.44 -8.09
C LYS A 59 12.74 12.77 -7.50
N LEU A 60 12.22 11.78 -8.22
CA LEU A 60 11.13 10.94 -7.76
C LEU A 60 11.60 9.99 -6.64
N ASN A 61 10.75 9.74 -5.66
CA ASN A 61 11.02 8.79 -4.59
C ASN A 61 10.26 7.48 -4.81
N VAL A 62 10.99 6.36 -4.79
CA VAL A 62 10.44 5.01 -4.83
C VAL A 62 10.55 4.38 -3.45
N TRP A 63 9.46 3.79 -2.96
CA TRP A 63 9.42 2.96 -1.76
C TRP A 63 9.24 1.50 -2.17
N TYR A 64 10.22 0.67 -1.87
CA TYR A 64 10.18 -0.76 -2.12
C TYR A 64 10.23 -1.52 -0.79
N GLN A 65 9.19 -2.29 -0.51
CA GLN A 65 9.05 -3.01 0.74
C GLN A 65 8.82 -4.51 0.51
N ALA A 66 9.34 -5.33 1.44
CA ALA A 66 9.30 -6.78 1.36
C ALA A 66 9.07 -7.44 2.71
N GLN A 67 8.65 -8.69 2.67
CA GLN A 67 8.47 -9.55 3.85
C GLN A 67 7.58 -8.96 4.94
N ILE A 68 6.48 -8.33 4.56
CA ILE A 68 5.38 -8.09 5.49
C ILE A 68 4.80 -9.43 5.98
N HIS A 69 4.84 -10.46 5.11
CA HIS A 69 4.58 -11.86 5.43
C HIS A 69 5.88 -12.67 5.39
N PRO A 70 6.43 -13.05 6.53
CA PRO A 70 7.73 -13.72 6.58
C PRO A 70 7.79 -15.13 5.98
N ASN A 71 6.66 -15.81 5.85
CA ASN A 71 6.57 -17.09 5.15
C ASN A 71 6.58 -16.97 3.61
N GLU A 72 6.86 -15.76 3.11
CA GLU A 72 7.04 -15.37 1.72
C GLU A 72 8.51 -14.94 1.48
N PRO A 73 9.49 -15.85 1.62
CA PRO A 73 10.89 -15.46 1.78
C PRO A 73 11.54 -14.91 0.50
N ALA A 74 11.06 -15.27 -0.70
CA ALA A 74 11.66 -14.77 -1.94
C ALA A 74 11.48 -13.27 -2.12
N ALA A 75 10.44 -12.66 -1.55
CA ALA A 75 10.26 -11.21 -1.54
C ALA A 75 11.44 -10.50 -0.85
N GLY A 76 11.83 -10.96 0.35
CA GLY A 76 12.96 -10.39 1.08
C GLY A 76 14.31 -10.64 0.40
N GLU A 77 14.52 -11.84 -0.12
CA GLU A 77 15.78 -12.14 -0.85
C GLU A 77 15.85 -11.33 -2.16
N GLY A 78 14.74 -11.14 -2.86
CA GLY A 78 14.66 -10.24 -4.02
C GLY A 78 15.05 -8.81 -3.66
N ALA A 79 14.59 -8.31 -2.51
CA ALA A 79 14.99 -6.99 -2.03
C ALA A 79 16.50 -6.91 -1.72
N LEU A 80 17.11 -7.98 -1.19
CA LEU A 80 18.56 -8.02 -0.97
C LEU A 80 19.34 -8.05 -2.29
N VAL A 81 18.83 -8.75 -3.31
CA VAL A 81 19.42 -8.72 -4.68
C VAL A 81 19.34 -7.31 -5.26
N MET A 82 18.20 -6.61 -5.11
CA MET A 82 18.09 -5.24 -5.56
C MET A 82 19.07 -4.31 -4.85
N ILE A 83 19.30 -4.49 -3.54
CA ILE A 83 20.32 -3.74 -2.78
C ILE A 83 21.73 -4.00 -3.35
N ASP A 84 22.06 -5.25 -3.63
CA ASP A 84 23.36 -5.62 -4.22
C ASP A 84 23.54 -4.97 -5.60
N ASN A 85 22.51 -5.02 -6.44
CA ASN A 85 22.50 -4.41 -7.77
C ASN A 85 22.74 -2.90 -7.70
N PHE A 86 22.03 -2.18 -6.83
CA PHE A 86 22.23 -0.73 -6.67
C PHE A 86 23.62 -0.36 -6.12
N VAL A 87 24.26 -1.24 -5.36
CA VAL A 87 25.62 -1.03 -4.86
C VAL A 87 26.69 -1.38 -5.90
N ASN A 88 26.49 -2.43 -6.69
CA ASN A 88 27.58 -3.02 -7.48
C ASN A 88 27.39 -2.90 -9.00
N ASP A 89 26.15 -2.76 -9.50
CA ASP A 89 25.89 -2.69 -10.94
C ASP A 89 25.73 -1.24 -11.43
N PRO A 90 26.58 -0.77 -12.37
CA PRO A 90 26.50 0.59 -12.90
C PRO A 90 25.18 0.88 -13.64
N VAL A 91 24.50 -0.13 -14.18
CA VAL A 91 23.18 0.04 -14.83
C VAL A 91 22.12 0.46 -13.82
N TYR A 92 22.12 -0.16 -12.64
CA TYR A 92 21.20 0.20 -11.57
C TYR A 92 21.60 1.55 -10.93
N LYS A 93 22.89 1.79 -10.73
CA LYS A 93 23.36 3.09 -10.20
C LYS A 93 22.92 4.26 -11.08
N ALA A 94 22.93 4.10 -12.40
CA ALA A 94 22.51 5.15 -13.33
C ALA A 94 21.03 5.55 -13.18
N LEU A 95 20.17 4.66 -12.67
CA LEU A 95 18.78 5.00 -12.39
C LEU A 95 18.65 6.07 -11.29
N LEU A 96 19.61 6.11 -10.36
CA LEU A 96 19.64 7.09 -9.27
C LEU A 96 19.85 8.53 -9.74
N ASP A 97 20.17 8.76 -11.00
CA ASP A 97 20.16 10.10 -11.59
C ASP A 97 18.75 10.69 -11.70
N LYS A 98 17.73 9.83 -11.76
CA LYS A 98 16.31 10.19 -11.91
C LYS A 98 15.47 9.91 -10.67
N VAL A 99 15.84 8.93 -9.87
CA VAL A 99 15.04 8.48 -8.71
C VAL A 99 15.90 8.38 -7.44
N ASN A 100 15.26 8.57 -6.29
CA ASN A 100 15.77 8.10 -5.01
C ASN A 100 14.99 6.82 -4.65
N ILE A 101 15.63 5.85 -4.01
CA ILE A 101 14.98 4.58 -3.70
C ILE A 101 15.16 4.25 -2.23
N VAL A 102 14.07 3.93 -1.57
CA VAL A 102 14.05 3.39 -0.22
C VAL A 102 13.69 1.91 -0.31
N ILE A 103 14.56 1.03 0.19
CA ILE A 103 14.31 -0.41 0.25
C ILE A 103 14.18 -0.85 1.70
N VAL A 104 13.03 -1.43 2.05
CA VAL A 104 12.77 -2.08 3.34
C VAL A 104 12.72 -3.59 3.11
N PRO A 105 13.84 -4.32 3.27
CA PRO A 105 13.94 -5.71 2.84
C PRO A 105 13.16 -6.68 3.72
N ARG A 106 12.81 -6.26 4.95
CA ARG A 106 12.07 -7.08 5.89
C ARG A 106 11.29 -6.24 6.89
N ILE A 107 9.97 -6.20 6.71
CA ILE A 107 9.07 -5.44 7.58
C ILE A 107 8.77 -6.21 8.89
N ASN A 108 8.77 -7.55 8.84
CA ASN A 108 8.37 -8.41 9.95
C ASN A 108 9.52 -9.33 10.41
N PRO A 109 10.56 -8.81 11.07
CA PRO A 109 11.69 -9.63 11.52
C PRO A 109 11.31 -10.67 12.59
N ASP A 110 10.39 -10.34 13.51
CA ASP A 110 9.93 -11.27 14.55
C ASP A 110 9.20 -12.48 13.95
N GLY A 111 8.28 -12.23 13.00
CA GLY A 111 7.63 -13.29 12.25
C GLY A 111 8.60 -14.08 11.36
N SER A 112 9.65 -13.45 10.84
CA SER A 112 10.71 -14.14 10.07
C SER A 112 11.48 -15.13 10.92
N TYR A 113 11.75 -14.83 12.16
CA TYR A 113 12.37 -15.76 13.09
C TYR A 113 11.48 -16.98 13.33
N LEU A 114 10.16 -16.78 13.39
CA LEU A 114 9.17 -17.85 13.59
C LEU A 114 8.74 -18.53 12.28
N PHE A 115 9.13 -18.00 11.13
CA PHE A 115 8.61 -18.38 9.80
C PHE A 115 7.07 -18.33 9.75
N SER A 116 6.48 -17.31 10.33
CA SER A 116 5.05 -17.09 10.45
C SER A 116 4.58 -15.96 9.51
N ARG A 117 3.37 -16.09 8.94
CA ARG A 117 2.74 -14.99 8.18
C ARG A 117 2.51 -13.76 9.04
N ALA A 118 2.06 -13.97 10.27
CA ALA A 118 1.73 -12.91 11.22
C ALA A 118 2.96 -12.41 11.99
N THR A 119 2.81 -11.27 12.69
CA THR A 119 3.75 -10.82 13.71
C THR A 119 3.82 -11.82 14.88
N TYR A 120 4.75 -11.63 15.81
CA TYR A 120 4.82 -12.42 17.04
C TYR A 120 3.48 -12.39 17.80
N ASP A 121 2.81 -11.23 17.85
CA ASP A 121 1.54 -11.04 18.54
C ASP A 121 0.30 -11.48 17.72
N GLY A 122 0.50 -12.10 16.56
CA GLY A 122 -0.55 -12.71 15.76
C GLY A 122 -1.25 -11.77 14.77
N PHE A 123 -0.74 -10.56 14.54
CA PHE A 123 -1.32 -9.62 13.57
C PHE A 123 -0.84 -9.92 12.14
N ASP A 124 -1.78 -10.01 11.19
CA ASP A 124 -1.48 -9.90 9.76
C ASP A 124 -1.33 -8.42 9.40
N MET A 125 -0.09 -7.95 9.27
CA MET A 125 0.18 -6.54 9.01
C MET A 125 -0.37 -6.08 7.65
N ASN A 126 -0.52 -6.99 6.67
CA ASN A 126 -1.16 -6.65 5.39
C ASN A 126 -2.70 -6.69 5.45
N ARG A 127 -3.26 -6.61 6.67
CA ARG A 127 -4.67 -6.36 7.00
C ARG A 127 -4.79 -5.25 8.04
N ASP A 128 -3.69 -4.55 8.31
CA ASP A 128 -3.59 -3.64 9.46
C ASP A 128 -3.17 -2.21 9.09
N HIS A 129 -2.94 -1.91 7.80
CA HIS A 129 -2.50 -0.57 7.36
C HIS A 129 -3.46 0.56 7.79
N MET A 130 -4.75 0.27 8.00
CA MET A 130 -5.72 1.26 8.50
C MET A 130 -5.75 1.33 10.03
N SER A 131 -5.65 0.18 10.72
CA SER A 131 -5.87 0.08 12.19
C SER A 131 -4.61 0.21 13.03
N LEU A 132 -3.44 -0.05 12.46
CA LEU A 132 -2.10 0.07 13.07
C LEU A 132 -2.00 -0.61 14.45
N LYS A 133 -2.49 -1.85 14.55
CA LYS A 133 -2.38 -2.67 15.77
C LYS A 133 -0.97 -3.19 15.98
N ALA A 134 -0.26 -3.48 14.88
CA ALA A 134 1.14 -3.90 14.88
C ALA A 134 2.04 -2.67 15.01
N ALA A 135 2.89 -2.66 16.04
CA ALA A 135 3.79 -1.54 16.30
C ALA A 135 4.84 -1.36 15.19
N GLU A 136 5.28 -2.45 14.58
CA GLU A 136 6.20 -2.44 13.43
C GLU A 136 5.62 -1.66 12.26
N LEU A 137 4.33 -1.88 11.98
CA LEU A 137 3.65 -1.20 10.88
C LEU A 137 3.48 0.30 11.14
N ALA A 138 3.17 0.70 12.37
CA ALA A 138 3.08 2.11 12.75
C ALA A 138 4.44 2.83 12.58
N GLN A 139 5.55 2.17 12.96
CA GLN A 139 6.90 2.70 12.76
C GLN A 139 7.23 2.82 11.27
N LEU A 140 6.85 1.82 10.46
CA LEU A 140 7.03 1.84 9.01
C LEU A 140 6.25 3.01 8.37
N HIS A 141 5.00 3.23 8.77
CA HIS A 141 4.20 4.36 8.30
C HIS A 141 4.84 5.70 8.66
N THR A 142 5.37 5.81 9.88
CA THR A 142 6.13 7.01 10.29
C THR A 142 7.33 7.27 9.36
N ALA A 143 8.10 6.22 9.02
CA ALA A 143 9.21 6.33 8.09
C ALA A 143 8.74 6.66 6.66
N TYR A 144 7.71 5.98 6.15
CA TYR A 144 7.15 6.24 4.82
C TYR A 144 6.71 7.71 4.65
N ARG A 145 6.05 8.29 5.65
CA ARG A 145 5.58 9.68 5.59
C ARG A 145 6.70 10.71 5.49
N LEU A 146 7.90 10.39 5.97
CA LEU A 146 9.05 11.27 5.78
C LEU A 146 9.37 11.44 4.28
N PHE A 147 9.22 10.37 3.50
CA PHE A 147 9.49 10.36 2.07
C PHE A 147 8.27 10.73 1.22
N MET A 148 7.07 10.26 1.59
CA MET A 148 5.84 10.40 0.80
C MET A 148 6.05 10.02 -0.67
N SER A 149 6.67 8.86 -0.87
CA SER A 149 7.09 8.35 -2.18
C SER A 149 5.95 8.37 -3.21
N GLU A 150 6.29 8.70 -4.44
CA GLU A 150 5.36 8.72 -5.58
C GLU A 150 5.06 7.33 -6.10
N VAL A 151 6.01 6.40 -5.94
CA VAL A 151 5.87 5.00 -6.36
C VAL A 151 6.12 4.09 -5.17
N VAL A 152 5.24 3.11 -4.96
CA VAL A 152 5.34 2.10 -3.89
C VAL A 152 5.26 0.70 -4.50
N ILE A 153 6.21 -0.15 -4.17
CA ILE A 153 6.29 -1.54 -4.60
C ILE A 153 6.22 -2.43 -3.35
N ASP A 154 5.13 -3.18 -3.23
CA ASP A 154 4.87 -4.11 -2.11
C ASP A 154 5.01 -5.54 -2.59
N THR A 155 5.97 -6.30 -2.04
CA THR A 155 6.37 -7.60 -2.58
C THR A 155 6.00 -8.77 -1.69
N HIS A 156 5.39 -9.77 -2.33
CA HIS A 156 4.74 -10.92 -1.72
C HIS A 156 5.02 -12.22 -2.47
N GLU A 157 4.47 -13.31 -1.94
CA GLU A 157 4.36 -14.59 -2.64
C GLU A 157 2.96 -15.19 -2.46
N PHE A 158 2.38 -15.72 -3.54
CA PHE A 158 1.10 -16.41 -3.49
C PHE A 158 1.25 -17.92 -3.22
N THR A 159 0.14 -18.57 -2.88
CA THR A 159 0.11 -19.99 -2.52
C THR A 159 0.46 -20.88 -3.71
N PHE A 160 1.42 -21.78 -3.53
CA PHE A 160 1.84 -22.76 -4.52
C PHE A 160 0.70 -23.69 -4.96
N TYR A 161 -0.21 -24.02 -4.07
CA TYR A 161 -1.35 -24.90 -4.34
C TYR A 161 -2.60 -24.09 -4.65
N GLY A 162 -2.90 -23.92 -5.92
CA GLY A 162 -4.06 -23.16 -6.38
C GLY A 162 -5.21 -23.99 -6.99
N ALA A 163 -5.11 -25.33 -7.04
CA ALA A 163 -6.15 -26.16 -7.63
C ALA A 163 -7.44 -26.13 -6.80
N LYS A 164 -8.37 -25.28 -7.18
CA LYS A 164 -9.76 -25.40 -6.79
C LYS A 164 -10.39 -26.45 -7.70
N ASN A 165 -10.97 -27.50 -7.10
CA ASN A 165 -11.65 -28.61 -7.79
C ASN A 165 -10.75 -29.59 -8.56
N GLY A 166 -9.47 -29.72 -8.19
CA GLY A 166 -8.64 -30.89 -8.53
C GLY A 166 -8.11 -30.98 -9.95
N MET A 167 -8.33 -30.01 -10.83
CA MET A 167 -8.09 -30.22 -12.23
C MET A 167 -6.99 -29.36 -12.86
N MET A 168 -6.91 -28.07 -12.56
CA MET A 168 -5.93 -27.18 -13.19
C MET A 168 -5.37 -26.14 -12.19
N ASN A 169 -4.06 -25.95 -12.21
CA ASN A 169 -3.38 -24.85 -11.51
C ASN A 169 -2.81 -23.86 -12.51
N ASN A 170 -2.81 -22.60 -12.15
CA ASN A 170 -2.04 -21.60 -12.88
C ASN A 170 -0.55 -21.92 -12.74
N ALA A 171 0.17 -21.76 -13.84
CA ALA A 171 1.61 -21.97 -13.89
C ALA A 171 2.41 -20.67 -13.81
N ASP A 172 1.77 -19.59 -13.34
CA ASP A 172 2.38 -18.28 -13.26
C ASP A 172 3.58 -18.27 -12.30
N ASP A 173 4.64 -17.61 -12.72
CA ASP A 173 5.80 -17.33 -11.86
C ASP A 173 5.59 -16.03 -11.11
N LEU A 174 4.88 -15.11 -11.75
CA LEU A 174 4.68 -13.73 -11.32
C LEU A 174 3.23 -13.29 -11.56
N GLU A 175 2.64 -12.71 -10.54
CA GLU A 175 1.40 -11.94 -10.63
C GLU A 175 1.64 -10.52 -10.15
N THR A 176 1.03 -9.52 -10.79
CA THR A 176 1.12 -8.14 -10.34
C THR A 176 -0.14 -7.35 -10.68
N THR A 177 -0.37 -6.26 -9.96
CA THR A 177 -1.46 -5.31 -10.22
C THR A 177 -1.21 -3.99 -9.50
N PRO A 178 -1.64 -2.84 -10.06
CA PRO A 178 -1.62 -1.55 -9.36
C PRO A 178 -2.80 -1.42 -8.37
N ALA A 179 -2.77 -0.37 -7.56
CA ALA A 179 -3.94 0.14 -6.86
C ALA A 179 -5.00 0.62 -7.88
N THR A 180 -6.28 0.36 -7.58
CA THR A 180 -7.40 0.64 -8.49
C THR A 180 -8.64 1.12 -7.72
N SER A 181 -8.46 1.81 -6.60
CA SER A 181 -9.57 2.42 -5.87
C SER A 181 -10.19 3.56 -6.67
N LEU A 182 -11.52 3.71 -6.59
CA LEU A 182 -12.20 4.89 -7.11
C LEU A 182 -11.92 6.17 -6.30
N ASN A 183 -11.23 6.06 -5.17
CA ASN A 183 -10.70 7.18 -4.41
C ASN A 183 -9.30 7.62 -4.89
N ASP A 184 -8.63 6.81 -5.71
CA ASP A 184 -7.35 7.15 -6.33
C ASP A 184 -7.62 8.04 -7.57
N ASP A 185 -6.70 8.93 -7.87
CA ASP A 185 -6.83 9.77 -9.08
C ASP A 185 -6.80 8.91 -10.35
N PRO A 186 -7.74 9.11 -11.29
CA PRO A 186 -7.79 8.31 -12.52
C PRO A 186 -6.52 8.39 -13.38
N ALA A 187 -5.80 9.52 -13.38
CA ALA A 187 -4.55 9.65 -14.12
C ALA A 187 -3.42 8.84 -13.48
N VAL A 188 -3.38 8.78 -12.14
CA VAL A 188 -2.46 7.93 -11.38
C VAL A 188 -2.76 6.45 -11.66
N THR A 189 -4.03 6.05 -11.58
CA THR A 189 -4.46 4.66 -11.89
C THR A 189 -4.10 4.27 -13.32
N LYS A 190 -4.27 5.18 -14.30
CA LYS A 190 -3.92 4.92 -15.70
C LYS A 190 -2.43 4.64 -15.87
N ILE A 191 -1.56 5.48 -15.30
CA ILE A 191 -0.10 5.25 -15.34
C ILE A 191 0.24 3.91 -14.66
N GLY A 192 -0.39 3.61 -13.51
CA GLY A 192 -0.21 2.33 -12.82
C GLY A 192 -0.53 1.12 -13.70
N LEU A 193 -1.62 1.17 -14.46
CA LEU A 193 -1.98 0.12 -15.40
C LEU A 193 -0.97 -0.01 -16.54
N ASP A 194 -0.48 1.11 -17.10
CA ASP A 194 0.53 1.10 -18.16
C ASP A 194 1.87 0.53 -17.65
N MET A 195 2.29 0.89 -16.43
CA MET A 195 3.48 0.32 -15.77
C MET A 195 3.36 -1.19 -15.57
N ALA A 196 2.19 -1.68 -15.14
CA ALA A 196 1.98 -3.12 -14.93
C ALA A 196 2.00 -3.89 -16.27
N LYS A 197 1.46 -3.33 -17.35
CA LYS A 197 1.60 -3.90 -18.72
C LYS A 197 3.07 -4.02 -19.13
N HIS A 198 3.85 -2.98 -18.86
CA HIS A 198 5.28 -2.98 -19.15
C HIS A 198 6.01 -4.08 -18.35
N ALA A 199 5.69 -4.22 -17.05
CA ALA A 199 6.26 -5.25 -16.20
C ALA A 199 5.90 -6.67 -16.67
N PHE A 200 4.70 -6.90 -17.22
CA PHE A 200 4.35 -8.16 -17.85
C PHE A 200 5.21 -8.45 -19.08
N ALA A 201 5.38 -7.47 -19.95
CA ALA A 201 6.18 -7.64 -21.16
C ALA A 201 7.65 -7.97 -20.83
N ASP A 202 8.25 -7.27 -19.87
CA ASP A 202 9.61 -7.52 -19.43
C ASP A 202 9.75 -8.91 -18.80
N ALA A 203 8.80 -9.32 -17.97
CA ALA A 203 8.81 -10.64 -17.35
C ALA A 203 8.65 -11.77 -18.40
N GLU A 204 7.75 -11.63 -19.38
CA GLU A 204 7.60 -12.58 -20.49
C GLU A 204 8.89 -12.66 -21.33
N ASN A 205 9.52 -11.52 -21.64
CA ASN A 205 10.81 -11.46 -22.33
C ASN A 205 11.94 -12.15 -21.55
N ALA A 206 11.88 -12.13 -20.22
CA ALA A 206 12.79 -12.84 -19.33
C ALA A 206 12.45 -14.35 -19.18
N GLY A 207 11.44 -14.86 -19.90
CA GLY A 207 11.00 -16.25 -19.87
C GLY A 207 10.18 -16.64 -18.65
N LEU A 208 9.55 -15.66 -17.99
CA LEU A 208 8.62 -15.87 -16.89
C LEU A 208 7.19 -15.99 -17.43
N ARG A 209 6.37 -16.75 -16.72
CA ARG A 209 4.93 -16.85 -16.93
C ARG A 209 4.26 -15.83 -16.03
N VAL A 210 3.41 -14.98 -16.61
CA VAL A 210 2.82 -13.85 -15.90
C VAL A 210 1.29 -13.93 -15.90
N TYR A 211 0.70 -13.33 -14.86
CA TYR A 211 -0.74 -13.12 -14.78
C TYR A 211 -1.04 -11.86 -13.97
N HIS A 212 -2.21 -11.28 -14.18
CA HIS A 212 -2.65 -10.16 -13.36
C HIS A 212 -3.22 -10.66 -12.02
N TYR A 213 -2.79 -10.06 -10.93
CA TYR A 213 -3.41 -10.28 -9.62
C TYR A 213 -4.83 -9.68 -9.56
N GLY A 214 -5.68 -10.19 -8.70
CA GLY A 214 -7.04 -9.67 -8.54
C GLY A 214 -7.09 -8.18 -8.17
N THR A 215 -8.02 -7.44 -8.77
CA THR A 215 -8.18 -5.99 -8.57
C THR A 215 -9.11 -5.62 -7.41
N THR A 216 -9.31 -6.52 -6.46
CA THR A 216 -10.14 -6.24 -5.27
C THR A 216 -9.57 -5.08 -4.48
N VAL A 217 -10.39 -4.09 -4.19
CA VAL A 217 -10.03 -2.97 -3.31
C VAL A 217 -10.27 -3.38 -1.87
N ASN A 218 -9.23 -3.26 -1.06
CA ASN A 218 -9.24 -3.56 0.36
C ASN A 218 -8.27 -2.59 1.04
N ASN A 219 -8.79 -1.52 1.64
CA ASN A 219 -8.01 -0.43 2.19
C ASN A 219 -6.94 -0.84 3.22
N PRO A 220 -7.12 -1.89 4.06
CA PRO A 220 -6.08 -2.36 4.97
C PRO A 220 -4.89 -3.07 4.33
N ILE A 221 -4.91 -3.35 3.03
CA ILE A 221 -3.80 -3.96 2.29
C ILE A 221 -2.87 -2.86 1.79
N GLY A 222 -1.54 -3.05 1.89
CA GLY A 222 -0.53 -2.06 1.53
C GLY A 222 -0.74 -1.44 0.14
N ARG A 223 -0.94 -2.25 -0.88
CA ARG A 223 -1.23 -1.75 -2.24
C ARG A 223 -2.37 -0.73 -2.27
N ALA A 224 -3.52 -1.04 -1.69
CA ALA A 224 -4.68 -0.14 -1.69
C ALA A 224 -4.46 1.06 -0.77
N TYR A 225 -3.86 0.84 0.40
CA TYR A 225 -3.56 1.89 1.37
C TYR A 225 -2.69 3.01 0.78
N PHE A 226 -1.57 2.66 0.15
CA PHE A 226 -0.69 3.68 -0.44
C PHE A 226 -1.33 4.40 -1.64
N GLY A 227 -2.25 3.73 -2.36
CA GLY A 227 -3.08 4.35 -3.39
C GLY A 227 -3.92 5.50 -2.86
N LEU A 228 -4.46 5.41 -1.63
CA LEU A 228 -5.23 6.49 -1.01
C LEU A 228 -4.43 7.80 -0.83
N TYR A 229 -3.10 7.75 -0.84
CA TYR A 229 -2.22 8.93 -0.91
C TYR A 229 -1.89 9.35 -2.35
N ASN A 230 -2.60 8.81 -3.34
CA ASN A 230 -2.30 9.00 -4.75
C ASN A 230 -0.85 8.63 -5.12
N ALA A 231 -0.28 7.59 -4.48
CA ALA A 231 0.94 6.98 -4.94
C ALA A 231 0.63 5.92 -6.01
N LEU A 232 1.51 5.76 -6.98
CA LEU A 232 1.53 4.61 -7.89
C LEU A 232 1.93 3.38 -7.08
N SER A 233 0.96 2.65 -6.57
CA SER A 233 1.17 1.55 -5.64
C SER A 233 0.93 0.21 -6.31
N PHE A 234 1.90 -0.71 -6.20
CA PHE A 234 1.91 -2.01 -6.87
C PHE A 234 2.04 -3.14 -5.87
N LEU A 235 1.35 -4.24 -6.16
CA LEU A 235 1.58 -5.53 -5.57
C LEU A 235 2.38 -6.39 -6.56
N ILE A 236 3.47 -7.01 -6.10
CA ILE A 236 4.18 -8.08 -6.79
C ILE A 236 3.97 -9.35 -5.98
N GLU A 237 3.55 -10.41 -6.64
CA GLU A 237 3.38 -11.74 -6.06
C GLU A 237 4.14 -12.77 -6.88
N THR A 238 4.95 -13.60 -6.24
CA THR A 238 5.57 -14.76 -6.89
C THR A 238 5.09 -16.05 -6.29
N ARG A 239 5.20 -17.16 -7.03
CA ARG A 239 4.73 -18.46 -6.59
C ARG A 239 5.64 -19.02 -5.51
N GLY A 240 5.24 -19.00 -4.22
CA GLY A 240 6.15 -19.38 -3.17
C GLY A 240 5.56 -20.02 -1.92
N ILE A 241 4.40 -19.61 -1.46
CA ILE A 241 3.83 -20.14 -0.22
C ILE A 241 3.56 -21.64 -0.36
N GLY A 242 4.15 -22.43 0.55
CA GLY A 242 4.04 -23.88 0.55
C GLY A 242 5.06 -24.61 -0.34
N ALA A 243 5.83 -23.90 -1.16
CA ALA A 243 6.85 -24.47 -2.03
C ALA A 243 8.18 -24.81 -1.30
N GLY A 244 8.35 -24.34 -0.06
CA GLY A 244 9.60 -24.50 0.68
C GLY A 244 10.77 -23.86 -0.08
N ARG A 245 11.79 -24.66 -0.42
CA ARG A 245 12.97 -24.21 -1.21
C ARG A 245 12.85 -24.50 -2.70
N GLN A 246 11.73 -25.03 -3.17
CA GLN A 246 11.57 -25.35 -4.59
C GLN A 246 11.62 -24.07 -5.44
N ASN A 247 12.41 -24.15 -6.52
CA ASN A 247 12.57 -23.08 -7.51
C ASN A 247 12.90 -21.71 -6.87
N PHE A 248 13.62 -21.70 -5.75
CA PHE A 248 13.85 -20.48 -4.98
C PHE A 248 14.58 -19.40 -5.78
N GLU A 249 15.60 -19.76 -6.55
CA GLU A 249 16.32 -18.84 -7.44
C GLU A 249 15.37 -18.22 -8.49
N ARG A 250 14.48 -19.03 -9.10
CA ARG A 250 13.48 -18.53 -10.04
C ARG A 250 12.48 -17.57 -9.37
N ARG A 251 12.06 -17.84 -8.15
CA ARG A 251 11.17 -16.97 -7.36
C ARG A 251 11.83 -15.63 -7.07
N VAL A 252 13.10 -15.64 -6.64
CA VAL A 252 13.89 -14.42 -6.40
C VAL A 252 14.10 -13.65 -7.71
N PHE A 253 14.44 -14.34 -8.80
CA PHE A 253 14.57 -13.75 -10.13
C PHE A 253 13.26 -13.11 -10.62
N SER A 254 12.12 -13.71 -10.33
CA SER A 254 10.81 -13.13 -10.66
C SER A 254 10.55 -11.84 -9.89
N GLN A 255 10.91 -11.78 -8.60
CA GLN A 255 10.84 -10.56 -7.77
C GLN A 255 11.74 -9.46 -8.34
N GLU A 256 12.99 -9.78 -8.60
CA GLU A 256 13.98 -8.87 -9.17
C GLU A 256 13.51 -8.31 -10.52
N THR A 257 13.04 -9.18 -11.41
CA THR A 257 12.59 -8.80 -12.76
C THR A 257 11.45 -7.79 -12.70
N ALA A 258 10.42 -8.07 -11.89
CA ALA A 258 9.27 -7.18 -11.78
C ALA A 258 9.66 -5.84 -11.11
N ALA A 259 10.40 -5.88 -9.99
CA ALA A 259 10.85 -4.67 -9.31
C ALA A 259 11.75 -3.81 -10.22
N THR A 260 12.67 -4.43 -10.95
CA THR A 260 13.54 -3.75 -11.92
C THR A 260 12.75 -3.07 -13.03
N SER A 261 11.74 -3.76 -13.58
CA SER A 261 10.86 -3.19 -14.61
C SER A 261 10.13 -1.95 -14.11
N TYR A 262 9.52 -2.02 -12.93
CA TYR A 262 8.84 -0.87 -12.31
C TYR A 262 9.79 0.31 -12.07
N ILE A 263 10.99 0.05 -11.53
CA ILE A 263 11.96 1.10 -11.23
C ILE A 263 12.52 1.74 -12.51
N LYS A 264 12.81 0.95 -13.56
CA LYS A 264 13.25 1.46 -14.86
C LYS A 264 12.18 2.34 -15.51
N TYR A 265 10.94 1.84 -15.59
CA TYR A 265 9.82 2.65 -16.10
C TYR A 265 9.67 3.95 -15.32
N THR A 266 9.76 3.88 -13.98
CA THR A 266 9.69 5.05 -13.11
C THR A 266 10.79 6.07 -13.43
N ALA A 267 12.03 5.63 -13.65
CA ALA A 267 13.13 6.51 -14.00
C ALA A 267 12.97 7.14 -15.40
N GLU A 268 12.47 6.37 -16.37
CA GLU A 268 12.22 6.84 -17.74
C GLU A 268 11.08 7.87 -17.82
N HIS A 269 10.06 7.73 -16.94
CA HIS A 269 8.88 8.60 -16.90
C HIS A 269 8.82 9.50 -15.66
N ALA A 270 9.95 9.75 -15.00
CA ALA A 270 10.01 10.43 -13.71
C ALA A 270 9.28 11.78 -13.69
N ASP A 271 9.50 12.62 -14.70
CA ASP A 271 8.91 13.96 -14.79
C ASP A 271 7.37 13.92 -14.93
N GLU A 272 6.85 12.97 -15.71
CA GLU A 272 5.42 12.74 -15.88
C GLU A 272 4.78 12.25 -14.57
N ILE A 273 5.41 11.28 -13.91
CA ILE A 273 4.91 10.70 -12.66
C ILE A 273 4.91 11.76 -11.54
N ILE A 274 6.01 12.50 -11.36
CA ILE A 274 6.08 13.57 -10.36
C ILE A 274 4.93 14.58 -10.57
N LYS A 275 4.75 15.03 -11.81
CA LYS A 275 3.71 16.01 -12.15
C LYS A 275 2.30 15.46 -11.88
N THR A 276 2.03 14.22 -12.28
CA THR A 276 0.72 13.60 -12.14
C THR A 276 0.38 13.36 -10.67
N VAL A 277 1.31 12.78 -9.89
CA VAL A 277 1.10 12.53 -8.45
C VAL A 277 0.97 13.84 -7.67
N ALA A 278 1.77 14.85 -8.00
CA ALA A 278 1.67 16.17 -7.36
C ALA A 278 0.31 16.84 -7.67
N ALA A 279 -0.17 16.74 -8.90
CA ALA A 279 -1.48 17.26 -9.29
C ALA A 279 -2.62 16.52 -8.56
N ALA A 280 -2.57 15.20 -8.49
CA ALA A 280 -3.56 14.39 -7.79
C ALA A 280 -3.62 14.72 -6.29
N ARG A 281 -2.45 14.87 -5.64
CA ARG A 281 -2.37 15.28 -4.23
C ARG A 281 -2.89 16.71 -4.01
N ALA A 282 -2.62 17.63 -4.93
CA ALA A 282 -3.15 18.99 -4.87
C ALA A 282 -4.66 19.04 -5.08
N ASP A 283 -5.20 18.20 -5.97
CA ASP A 283 -6.64 18.07 -6.22
C ASP A 283 -7.40 17.59 -4.98
N VAL A 284 -6.90 16.55 -4.30
CA VAL A 284 -7.48 16.06 -3.03
C VAL A 284 -7.50 17.15 -1.96
N VAL A 285 -6.41 17.93 -1.83
CA VAL A 285 -6.37 19.09 -0.92
C VAL A 285 -7.37 20.18 -1.31
N ALA A 286 -7.51 20.46 -2.60
CA ALA A 286 -8.48 21.44 -3.09
C ALA A 286 -9.93 21.02 -2.82
N LYS A 287 -10.26 19.76 -3.10
CA LYS A 287 -11.57 19.16 -2.83
C LYS A 287 -11.96 19.20 -1.35
N GLY A 288 -10.99 19.06 -0.45
CA GLY A 288 -11.23 19.15 1.00
C GLY A 288 -11.61 20.54 1.52
N LYS A 289 -11.38 21.61 0.74
CA LYS A 289 -11.66 23.00 1.16
C LYS A 289 -13.10 23.41 1.01
N THR A 290 -13.80 22.84 0.04
CA THR A 290 -15.16 23.26 -0.33
C THR A 290 -16.05 22.05 -0.46
N TYR A 291 -17.24 22.11 0.14
CA TYR A 291 -18.25 21.07 -0.03
C TYR A 291 -18.88 21.17 -1.41
N GLU A 292 -18.77 20.06 -2.18
CA GLU A 292 -19.36 19.94 -3.51
C GLU A 292 -20.11 18.61 -3.62
N GLU A 293 -21.40 18.62 -3.94
CA GLU A 293 -22.23 17.40 -4.04
C GLU A 293 -21.73 16.40 -5.08
N SER A 294 -20.97 16.87 -6.07
CA SER A 294 -20.38 16.04 -7.10
C SER A 294 -19.08 15.33 -6.66
N ASP A 295 -18.45 15.76 -5.57
CA ASP A 295 -17.25 15.13 -5.03
C ASP A 295 -17.62 14.03 -4.05
N VAL A 296 -17.58 12.79 -4.52
CA VAL A 296 -18.00 11.62 -3.76
C VAL A 296 -16.82 10.71 -3.41
N LEU A 297 -16.81 10.24 -2.19
CA LEU A 297 -15.94 9.19 -1.69
C LEU A 297 -16.56 7.83 -2.00
N ALA A 298 -15.77 6.92 -2.56
CA ALA A 298 -16.17 5.54 -2.75
C ALA A 298 -16.00 4.77 -1.43
N LEU A 299 -17.11 4.37 -0.81
CA LEU A 299 -17.12 3.56 0.41
C LEU A 299 -17.18 2.06 0.11
N TYR A 300 -17.76 1.72 -1.03
CA TYR A 300 -17.74 0.36 -1.56
C TYR A 300 -17.81 0.38 -3.09
N GLN A 301 -16.98 -0.46 -3.71
CA GLN A 301 -16.92 -0.61 -5.16
C GLN A 301 -16.87 -2.08 -5.58
N THR A 302 -17.45 -2.39 -6.73
CA THR A 302 -17.53 -3.74 -7.27
C THR A 302 -17.13 -3.76 -8.76
N LYS A 303 -16.99 -4.97 -9.32
CA LYS A 303 -16.70 -5.14 -10.75
C LYS A 303 -17.93 -4.85 -11.59
N SER A 304 -17.78 -3.99 -12.61
CA SER A 304 -18.85 -3.72 -13.60
C SER A 304 -19.03 -4.86 -14.60
N GLY A 305 -18.06 -5.76 -14.70
CA GLY A 305 -17.98 -6.75 -15.77
C GLY A 305 -17.34 -6.22 -17.06
N LYS A 306 -17.01 -4.93 -17.14
CA LYS A 306 -16.17 -4.41 -18.23
C LYS A 306 -14.77 -4.98 -18.12
N THR A 307 -14.16 -5.29 -19.25
CA THR A 307 -12.80 -5.80 -19.33
C THR A 307 -11.92 -4.85 -20.12
N LEU A 308 -10.69 -4.65 -19.65
CA LEU A 308 -9.67 -3.94 -20.40
C LEU A 308 -9.05 -4.93 -21.39
N THR A 309 -9.35 -4.78 -22.68
CA THR A 309 -8.87 -5.71 -23.71
C THR A 309 -7.43 -5.47 -24.12
N ASP A 310 -6.91 -4.29 -23.81
CA ASP A 310 -5.51 -3.90 -24.01
C ASP A 310 -4.61 -4.22 -22.81
N TYR A 311 -5.19 -4.70 -21.70
CA TYR A 311 -4.48 -5.14 -20.49
C TYR A 311 -4.65 -6.66 -20.33
N THR A 312 -3.79 -7.42 -20.99
CA THR A 312 -3.88 -8.87 -21.06
C THR A 312 -2.53 -9.51 -20.76
N ALA A 313 -2.57 -10.69 -20.14
CA ALA A 313 -1.43 -11.56 -19.98
C ALA A 313 -1.80 -12.98 -20.44
N ALA A 314 -0.88 -13.69 -21.08
CA ALA A 314 -1.09 -15.08 -21.43
C ALA A 314 -1.05 -15.92 -20.14
N THR A 315 -2.02 -16.83 -19.97
CA THR A 315 -2.04 -17.74 -18.84
C THR A 315 -1.67 -19.14 -19.26
N VAL A 316 -0.80 -19.76 -18.51
CA VAL A 316 -0.52 -21.20 -18.61
C VAL A 316 -1.12 -21.90 -17.41
N GLN A 317 -1.95 -22.91 -17.65
CA GLN A 317 -2.49 -23.79 -16.63
C GLN A 317 -1.96 -25.20 -16.86
N TYR A 318 -1.79 -25.97 -15.78
CA TYR A 318 -1.42 -27.37 -15.87
C TYR A 318 -2.39 -28.25 -15.08
N SER A 319 -2.64 -29.43 -15.61
CA SER A 319 -3.43 -30.46 -14.92
C SER A 319 -2.61 -31.07 -13.77
N VAL A 320 -3.17 -31.10 -12.58
CA VAL A 320 -2.54 -31.78 -11.43
C VAL A 320 -2.56 -33.30 -11.60
N ALA A 321 -3.49 -33.82 -12.39
CA ALA A 321 -3.68 -35.26 -12.58
C ALA A 321 -2.62 -35.89 -13.49
N ASP A 322 -2.23 -35.20 -14.57
CA ASP A 322 -1.36 -35.76 -15.62
C ASP A 322 -0.26 -34.81 -16.12
N GLY A 323 -0.18 -33.60 -15.54
CA GLY A 323 0.83 -32.59 -15.92
C GLY A 323 0.60 -31.95 -17.30
N SER A 324 -0.50 -32.23 -17.98
CA SER A 324 -0.80 -31.61 -19.27
C SER A 324 -0.98 -30.10 -19.14
N GLU A 325 -0.45 -29.35 -20.12
CA GLU A 325 -0.53 -27.89 -20.15
C GLU A 325 -1.69 -27.41 -21.03
N LYS A 326 -2.39 -26.37 -20.55
CA LYS A 326 -3.36 -25.59 -21.30
C LYS A 326 -2.91 -24.14 -21.34
N VAL A 327 -2.59 -23.66 -22.52
CA VAL A 327 -2.31 -22.25 -22.75
C VAL A 327 -3.61 -21.54 -23.12
N SER A 328 -4.00 -20.55 -22.34
CA SER A 328 -5.13 -19.68 -22.63
C SER A 328 -4.58 -18.32 -23.08
N LYS A 329 -5.01 -17.88 -24.28
CA LYS A 329 -4.65 -16.56 -24.78
C LYS A 329 -5.45 -15.51 -24.01
N ALA A 330 -4.75 -14.58 -23.43
CA ALA A 330 -5.25 -13.32 -22.86
C ALA A 330 -6.49 -13.42 -21.97
N TYR A 331 -6.28 -13.25 -20.66
CA TYR A 331 -7.36 -12.95 -19.72
C TYR A 331 -7.45 -11.44 -19.57
N PRO A 332 -8.50 -10.80 -20.12
CA PRO A 332 -8.66 -9.35 -19.96
C PRO A 332 -8.91 -9.00 -18.49
N LEU A 333 -8.22 -7.98 -18.00
CA LEU A 333 -8.40 -7.48 -16.65
C LEU A 333 -9.80 -6.87 -16.47
N SER A 334 -10.50 -7.25 -15.40
CA SER A 334 -11.75 -6.63 -14.99
C SER A 334 -11.52 -5.82 -13.73
N LEU A 335 -11.73 -4.50 -13.79
CA LEU A 335 -11.56 -3.59 -12.67
C LEU A 335 -12.78 -3.57 -11.74
N ASN A 336 -12.56 -3.21 -10.47
CA ASN A 336 -13.62 -2.84 -9.55
C ASN A 336 -14.01 -1.37 -9.79
N ASP A 337 -14.69 -1.09 -10.87
CA ASP A 337 -14.98 0.25 -11.41
C ASP A 337 -16.43 0.69 -11.24
N THR A 338 -17.25 -0.08 -10.51
CA THR A 338 -18.63 0.26 -10.20
C THR A 338 -18.74 0.77 -8.79
N LEU A 339 -19.09 2.06 -8.65
CA LEU A 339 -19.41 2.67 -7.38
C LEU A 339 -20.72 2.08 -6.83
N THR A 340 -20.63 1.38 -5.71
CA THR A 340 -21.79 0.69 -5.10
C THR A 340 -22.33 1.45 -3.89
N ARG A 341 -21.41 2.06 -3.12
CA ARG A 341 -21.75 2.92 -1.99
C ARG A 341 -20.84 4.13 -1.98
N SER A 342 -21.40 5.29 -1.73
CA SER A 342 -20.66 6.56 -1.71
C SER A 342 -21.15 7.51 -0.61
N ARG A 343 -20.33 8.48 -0.31
CA ARG A 343 -20.62 9.62 0.54
C ARG A 343 -20.06 10.89 -0.11
N VAL A 344 -20.80 12.00 -0.06
CA VAL A 344 -20.24 13.29 -0.46
C VAL A 344 -19.08 13.62 0.50
N ARG A 345 -17.94 14.05 -0.03
CA ARG A 345 -16.78 14.42 0.77
C ARG A 345 -17.12 15.60 1.70
N PRO A 346 -16.98 15.46 3.01
CA PRO A 346 -17.12 16.60 3.92
C PRO A 346 -15.87 17.48 3.87
N THR A 347 -15.98 18.70 4.41
CA THR A 347 -14.81 19.58 4.60
C THR A 347 -14.00 19.25 5.85
N ALA A 348 -14.59 18.54 6.81
CA ALA A 348 -13.92 18.03 8.00
C ALA A 348 -14.73 16.91 8.66
N TYR A 349 -14.02 16.06 9.41
CA TYR A 349 -14.63 15.18 10.40
C TYR A 349 -14.39 15.73 11.80
N VAL A 350 -15.36 15.55 12.68
CA VAL A 350 -15.29 16.04 14.06
C VAL A 350 -15.55 14.88 15.02
N ILE A 351 -14.62 14.65 15.95
CA ILE A 351 -14.72 13.60 16.96
C ILE A 351 -14.74 14.24 18.35
N PRO A 352 -15.82 14.08 19.16
CA PRO A 352 -15.88 14.61 20.50
C PRO A 352 -14.70 14.15 21.37
N ALA A 353 -14.15 15.03 22.19
CA ALA A 353 -12.97 14.72 23.00
C ALA A 353 -13.23 13.70 24.13
N ASP A 354 -14.49 13.48 24.48
CA ASP A 354 -14.96 12.47 25.44
C ASP A 354 -15.36 11.14 24.76
N THR A 355 -15.07 10.97 23.46
CA THR A 355 -15.27 9.71 22.77
C THR A 355 -14.45 8.60 23.42
N ALA A 356 -15.06 7.44 23.64
CA ALA A 356 -14.34 6.28 24.17
C ALA A 356 -13.12 5.93 23.30
N ASN A 357 -12.01 5.57 23.94
CA ASN A 357 -10.74 5.26 23.26
C ASN A 357 -10.16 6.40 22.40
N ILE A 358 -10.46 7.66 22.69
CA ILE A 358 -9.98 8.80 21.91
C ILE A 358 -8.46 8.81 21.72
N GLU A 359 -7.68 8.44 22.74
CA GLU A 359 -6.22 8.37 22.66
C GLU A 359 -5.74 7.36 21.60
N LYS A 360 -6.44 6.22 21.47
CA LYS A 360 -6.14 5.22 20.44
C LYS A 360 -6.53 5.72 19.05
N ILE A 361 -7.63 6.43 18.94
CA ILE A 361 -8.06 7.08 17.70
C ILE A 361 -6.99 8.09 17.25
N LEU A 362 -6.55 8.95 18.16
CA LEU A 362 -5.51 9.94 17.88
C LEU A 362 -4.18 9.28 17.52
N TYR A 363 -3.79 8.21 18.22
CA TYR A 363 -2.60 7.43 17.86
C TYR A 363 -2.66 6.90 16.42
N ILE A 364 -3.81 6.37 15.99
CA ILE A 364 -3.99 5.93 14.61
C ILE A 364 -3.87 7.13 13.67
N MET A 365 -4.60 8.21 13.91
CA MET A 365 -4.58 9.40 13.07
C MET A 365 -3.19 10.04 12.94
N ASP A 366 -2.45 10.15 14.04
CA ASP A 366 -1.07 10.64 14.06
C ASP A 366 -0.16 9.78 13.18
N ASN A 367 -0.27 8.45 13.31
CA ASN A 367 0.52 7.51 12.51
C ASN A 367 0.05 7.42 11.05
N GLN A 368 -1.15 7.85 10.74
CA GLN A 368 -1.62 8.06 9.36
C GLN A 368 -1.21 9.43 8.78
N GLY A 369 -0.62 10.31 9.58
CA GLY A 369 -0.23 11.65 9.14
C GLY A 369 -1.39 12.60 8.97
N ALA A 370 -2.49 12.36 9.67
CA ALA A 370 -3.62 13.27 9.69
C ALA A 370 -3.30 14.52 10.53
N GLU A 371 -3.47 15.68 9.93
CA GLU A 371 -3.42 16.95 10.64
C GLU A 371 -4.79 17.25 11.27
N TYR A 372 -4.78 17.74 12.50
CA TYR A 372 -6.01 18.08 13.21
C TYR A 372 -5.77 19.18 14.26
N TYR A 373 -6.87 19.78 14.70
CA TYR A 373 -6.84 20.74 15.80
C TYR A 373 -7.94 20.44 16.82
N LYS A 374 -7.83 20.99 18.02
CA LYS A 374 -8.78 20.77 19.10
C LYS A 374 -9.66 22.01 19.32
N LEU A 375 -10.96 21.81 19.34
CA LEU A 375 -11.94 22.81 19.82
C LEU A 375 -11.96 22.82 21.36
N ASN A 376 -12.15 24.01 21.91
CA ASN A 376 -12.31 24.19 23.35
C ASN A 376 -13.61 23.56 23.88
N ALA A 377 -13.63 23.19 25.14
CA ALA A 377 -14.83 22.78 25.86
C ALA A 377 -15.90 23.87 25.78
N GLY A 378 -17.16 23.46 25.57
CA GLY A 378 -18.31 24.35 25.41
C GLY A 378 -18.47 25.00 24.04
N THR A 379 -17.59 24.66 23.05
CA THR A 379 -17.75 25.13 21.66
C THR A 379 -19.03 24.53 21.04
N THR A 380 -19.80 25.36 20.33
CA THR A 380 -20.97 24.92 19.53
C THR A 380 -20.65 25.07 18.04
N ALA A 381 -20.99 24.07 17.25
CA ALA A 381 -20.86 24.09 15.80
C ALA A 381 -22.09 23.45 15.15
N SER A 382 -22.46 23.93 13.96
CA SER A 382 -23.53 23.30 13.16
C SER A 382 -22.96 22.19 12.32
N LEU A 383 -23.34 20.95 12.58
CA LEU A 383 -22.76 19.72 12.01
C LEU A 383 -23.83 18.70 11.66
N GLN A 384 -23.60 17.93 10.61
CA GLN A 384 -24.32 16.71 10.34
C GLN A 384 -23.82 15.59 11.29
N GLN A 385 -24.73 14.73 11.72
CA GLN A 385 -24.40 13.62 12.61
C GLN A 385 -24.76 12.28 11.97
N TYR A 386 -23.87 11.31 12.11
CA TYR A 386 -24.17 9.93 11.74
C TYR A 386 -25.16 9.32 12.71
N TYR A 387 -26.01 8.43 12.19
CA TYR A 387 -26.84 7.55 13.00
C TYR A 387 -26.85 6.15 12.40
N TYR A 388 -26.94 5.16 13.25
CA TYR A 388 -27.03 3.75 12.85
C TYR A 388 -28.40 3.48 12.21
N VAL A 389 -28.40 2.89 11.02
CA VAL A 389 -29.59 2.46 10.30
C VAL A 389 -29.82 0.96 10.47
N GLY A 390 -28.78 0.16 10.37
CA GLY A 390 -28.84 -1.29 10.45
C GLY A 390 -27.51 -1.95 10.10
N ASP A 391 -27.51 -3.28 10.09
CA ASP A 391 -26.36 -4.07 9.61
C ASP A 391 -26.37 -4.15 8.09
N TYR A 392 -25.23 -3.91 7.49
CA TYR A 392 -25.01 -4.15 6.07
C TYR A 392 -24.66 -5.63 5.86
N THR A 393 -25.43 -6.32 5.03
CA THR A 393 -25.24 -7.73 4.76
C THR A 393 -25.04 -8.01 3.28
N VAL A 394 -24.09 -8.92 2.98
CA VAL A 394 -23.89 -9.46 1.63
C VAL A 394 -24.05 -10.97 1.69
N ASN A 395 -24.95 -11.52 0.88
CA ASN A 395 -25.27 -12.95 0.86
C ASN A 395 -25.63 -13.49 2.27
N GLY A 396 -26.38 -12.72 3.06
CA GLY A 396 -26.82 -13.07 4.40
C GLY A 396 -25.76 -13.05 5.50
N LYS A 397 -24.56 -12.53 5.21
CA LYS A 397 -23.50 -12.35 6.19
C LYS A 397 -23.30 -10.87 6.48
N ALA A 398 -23.24 -10.51 7.75
CA ALA A 398 -22.90 -9.16 8.15
C ALA A 398 -21.50 -8.77 7.59
N LYS A 399 -21.42 -7.61 6.96
CA LYS A 399 -20.25 -7.08 6.28
C LYS A 399 -19.83 -5.69 6.78
N GLY A 400 -20.58 -5.13 7.69
CA GLY A 400 -20.40 -3.82 8.25
C GLY A 400 -21.71 -3.25 8.71
N ILE A 401 -21.79 -1.96 8.83
CA ILE A 401 -23.02 -1.24 9.19
C ILE A 401 -23.51 -0.38 8.03
N GLU A 402 -24.76 0.05 8.14
CA GLU A 402 -25.35 1.09 7.32
C GLU A 402 -25.57 2.31 8.20
N ALA A 403 -25.05 3.47 7.77
CA ALA A 403 -25.15 4.72 8.48
C ALA A 403 -25.89 5.76 7.65
N GLY A 404 -26.79 6.50 8.29
CA GLY A 404 -27.44 7.69 7.75
C GLY A 404 -26.77 8.96 8.29
N LEU A 405 -27.04 10.09 7.62
CA LEU A 405 -26.70 11.43 8.09
C LEU A 405 -27.97 12.18 8.42
N ARG A 406 -27.98 12.83 9.57
CA ARG A 406 -29.02 13.81 9.93
C ARG A 406 -28.71 15.18 9.31
N ASP A 407 -29.72 16.00 9.12
CA ASP A 407 -29.52 17.40 8.75
C ASP A 407 -28.63 18.10 9.77
N ALA A 408 -27.90 19.12 9.31
CA ALA A 408 -27.03 19.89 10.16
C ALA A 408 -27.80 20.54 11.31
N ALA A 409 -27.32 20.40 12.52
CA ALA A 409 -27.83 20.98 13.73
C ALA A 409 -26.71 21.45 14.64
N ASP A 410 -27.03 22.37 15.54
CA ASP A 410 -26.07 22.85 16.53
C ASP A 410 -25.74 21.75 17.53
N VAL A 411 -24.42 21.43 17.61
CA VAL A 411 -23.86 20.46 18.54
C VAL A 411 -22.90 21.19 19.47
N THR A 412 -23.12 21.07 20.78
CA THR A 412 -22.24 21.64 21.80
C THR A 412 -21.31 20.55 22.36
N PHE A 413 -20.02 20.74 22.24
CA PHE A 413 -18.98 19.83 22.72
C PHE A 413 -18.58 20.17 24.15
N ALA A 414 -19.19 19.52 25.13
CA ALA A 414 -18.95 19.80 26.56
C ALA A 414 -17.46 19.67 26.95
N SER A 415 -16.75 18.69 26.39
CA SER A 415 -15.33 18.43 26.62
C SER A 415 -14.40 18.92 25.50
N GLY A 416 -14.96 19.63 24.50
CA GLY A 416 -14.28 19.98 23.26
C GLY A 416 -14.33 18.85 22.22
N ALA A 417 -13.67 19.03 21.10
CA ALA A 417 -13.64 18.05 20.02
C ALA A 417 -12.34 18.15 19.22
N TYR A 418 -11.99 17.07 18.52
CA TYR A 418 -10.91 17.05 17.52
C TYR A 418 -11.50 17.21 16.13
N VAL A 419 -10.95 18.13 15.36
CA VAL A 419 -11.39 18.42 13.98
C VAL A 419 -10.30 17.99 13.03
N PHE A 420 -10.65 17.15 12.09
CA PHE A 420 -9.79 16.63 11.03
C PHE A 420 -10.19 17.27 9.69
N PRO A 421 -9.55 18.39 9.29
CA PRO A 421 -9.84 19.02 8.00
C PRO A 421 -9.54 18.09 6.85
N MET A 422 -10.30 18.21 5.77
CA MET A 422 -10.11 17.37 4.59
C MET A 422 -9.17 18.00 3.54
N ASP A 423 -8.76 19.26 3.73
CA ASP A 423 -7.81 19.96 2.85
C ASP A 423 -6.35 19.58 3.10
N GLN A 424 -6.10 18.29 3.18
CA GLN A 424 -4.78 17.69 3.41
C GLN A 424 -4.57 16.42 2.56
N VAL A 425 -3.32 16.04 2.31
CA VAL A 425 -2.98 14.88 1.47
C VAL A 425 -3.51 13.56 2.05
N ALA A 426 -3.62 13.45 3.37
CA ALA A 426 -4.18 12.29 4.06
C ALA A 426 -5.72 12.18 3.96
N SER A 427 -6.39 13.09 3.28
CA SER A 427 -7.86 13.23 3.22
C SER A 427 -8.58 11.92 2.90
N ASN A 428 -8.15 11.16 1.89
CA ASN A 428 -8.80 9.88 1.57
C ASN A 428 -8.63 8.84 2.69
N VAL A 429 -7.48 8.79 3.34
CA VAL A 429 -7.25 7.89 4.49
C VAL A 429 -8.11 8.30 5.68
N ILE A 430 -8.19 9.60 5.98
CA ILE A 430 -9.08 10.13 7.03
C ILE A 430 -10.53 9.75 6.76
N ALA A 431 -10.98 9.90 5.51
CA ALA A 431 -12.33 9.51 5.12
C ALA A 431 -12.57 8.00 5.35
N MET A 432 -11.68 7.14 4.89
CA MET A 432 -11.83 5.68 5.07
C MET A 432 -11.76 5.25 6.55
N LEU A 433 -11.14 6.05 7.42
CA LEU A 433 -11.14 5.83 8.86
C LEU A 433 -12.40 6.36 9.54
N CYS A 434 -12.91 7.52 9.13
CA CYS A 434 -14.00 8.21 9.79
C CYS A 434 -15.39 7.80 9.29
N GLU A 435 -15.51 7.34 8.02
CA GLU A 435 -16.79 6.87 7.50
C GLU A 435 -17.19 5.56 8.17
N PRO A 436 -18.38 5.51 8.81
CA PRO A 436 -18.75 4.33 9.61
C PRO A 436 -19.16 3.13 8.76
N ASP A 437 -19.50 3.33 7.49
CA ASP A 437 -20.06 2.34 6.59
C ASP A 437 -19.15 1.98 5.40
N VAL A 438 -17.83 2.21 5.55
CA VAL A 438 -16.84 1.71 4.60
C VAL A 438 -16.88 0.19 4.57
N THR A 439 -16.94 -0.38 3.38
CA THR A 439 -17.03 -1.83 3.18
C THR A 439 -16.07 -2.27 2.08
N ASP A 440 -15.46 -3.42 2.22
CA ASP A 440 -14.72 -4.09 1.17
C ASP A 440 -15.32 -5.47 0.84
N SER A 441 -14.76 -6.14 -0.17
CA SER A 441 -15.20 -7.47 -0.60
C SER A 441 -15.08 -8.54 0.49
N ASN A 442 -14.23 -8.33 1.49
CA ASN A 442 -14.01 -9.23 2.61
C ASN A 442 -14.86 -8.88 3.84
N GLY A 443 -15.58 -7.76 3.78
CA GLY A 443 -16.38 -7.24 4.88
C GLY A 443 -15.55 -6.59 5.98
N TYR A 444 -14.34 -6.15 5.64
CA TYR A 444 -13.52 -5.37 6.54
C TYR A 444 -14.00 -3.92 6.52
N ASP A 445 -14.38 -3.47 7.66
CA ASP A 445 -14.57 -2.06 7.91
C ASP A 445 -13.30 -1.57 8.65
N GLY A 446 -12.47 -0.80 7.99
CA GLY A 446 -11.26 -0.18 8.57
C GLY A 446 -11.59 1.06 9.37
N SER A 447 -12.88 1.36 9.58
CA SER A 447 -13.30 2.61 10.20
C SER A 447 -13.01 2.62 11.69
N LEU A 448 -12.82 3.83 12.23
CA LEU A 448 -12.68 4.07 13.66
C LEU A 448 -13.98 3.79 14.44
N TYR A 449 -15.08 3.51 13.74
CA TYR A 449 -16.36 3.17 14.36
C TYR A 449 -16.24 2.00 15.35
N GLN A 450 -15.39 1.01 15.05
CA GLN A 450 -15.12 -0.12 15.94
C GLN A 450 -14.62 0.30 17.35
N TYR A 451 -14.13 1.53 17.51
CA TYR A 451 -13.64 2.07 18.79
C TYR A 451 -14.66 2.96 19.52
N LYS A 452 -15.85 3.17 18.94
CA LYS A 452 -16.90 4.04 19.48
C LYS A 452 -17.86 3.33 20.44
N GLN A 453 -17.63 2.06 20.74
CA GLN A 453 -18.48 1.28 21.66
C GLN A 453 -18.21 1.62 23.12
#